data_934e7e89d67b459c4e81a74bbfe48622
#
_entry.id   934e7e89d67b459c4e81a74bbfe48622
#
_cell.length_a   1.000
_cell.length_b   1.000
_cell.length_c   1.000
_cell.angle_alpha   90.00
_cell.angle_beta   90.00
_cell.angle_gamma   90.00
#
_symmetry.space_group_name_H-M   'P 1'
#
loop_
_entity.id
_entity.type
_entity.pdbx_description
1 polymer ?
#
loop_
_entity_poly.entity_id
_entity_poly.type
_entity_poly.pdbx_seq_one_letter_code
_entity_poly.pdbx_strand_id
1 'polypeptide(L)'
;TDKGYIHTDDFRRNGEQQLYEMIFQQFNLLAQRNVLQNVCFPMEIAGVPKAEAKKRAAELLKLVGLEERMKAYPAQLSGGQKQRVAIARAMSTNPKVLLCDEATSALDPNTTKSILELLKKINRELGITVIVITHEMAVIESICDRVAIIDHSHIAESGKVSEIFSGPKSEIGRQLILGETLGQKTSFARARQIRGIFNGQESSEPIISNMVLACKVPVNILLADTHDIGGKAMGQMLLQLPEDEVDAGRICNYLKTVGVTYEEVR
;
A
#
# COMPACT_ATOMS: atom_id res chain seq x y z
N THR A 1 6.43 25.62 -2.99
CA THR A 1 5.24 25.29 -2.22
C THR A 1 5.58 24.21 -1.21
N ASP A 2 5.95 24.66 0.00
CA ASP A 2 6.73 23.91 0.99
C ASP A 2 5.92 23.00 1.94
N LYS A 3 4.75 22.51 1.56
CA LYS A 3 3.95 21.68 2.48
C LYS A 3 3.33 20.40 1.87
N GLY A 4 3.68 20.03 0.66
CA GLY A 4 3.24 18.74 0.09
C GLY A 4 1.71 18.58 -0.12
N TYR A 5 0.95 19.66 -0.06
CA TYR A 5 -0.48 19.66 -0.35
C TYR A 5 -0.71 20.03 -1.81
N ILE A 6 -1.45 19.20 -2.52
CA ILE A 6 -1.96 19.52 -3.84
C ILE A 6 -3.21 20.37 -3.62
N HIS A 7 -3.16 21.67 -3.97
CA HIS A 7 -4.33 22.54 -3.92
C HIS A 7 -5.28 22.21 -5.08
N THR A 8 -6.57 22.11 -4.78
CA THR A 8 -7.62 21.86 -5.81
C THR A 8 -7.66 22.93 -6.89
N ASP A 9 -7.16 24.13 -6.64
CA ASP A 9 -7.07 25.23 -7.61
C ASP A 9 -6.00 24.98 -8.69
N ASP A 10 -5.01 24.13 -8.43
CA ASP A 10 -4.02 23.69 -9.42
C ASP A 10 -4.64 22.79 -10.51
N PHE A 11 -5.84 22.29 -10.29
CA PHE A 11 -6.57 21.42 -11.20
C PHE A 11 -7.50 22.15 -12.17
N ARG A 12 -7.65 23.47 -12.07
CA ARG A 12 -8.65 24.27 -12.82
C ARG A 12 -8.03 25.33 -13.71
N ARG A 13 -6.99 25.08 -14.51
CA ARG A 13 -6.55 26.08 -15.48
C ARG A 13 -6.69 25.61 -16.92
N ASN A 14 -7.65 26.28 -17.57
CA ASN A 14 -7.79 26.59 -18.99
C ASN A 14 -6.71 26.01 -19.94
N GLY A 15 -7.09 25.03 -20.77
CA GLY A 15 -6.36 24.68 -22.00
C GLY A 15 -5.06 23.90 -21.82
N GLU A 16 -4.59 23.68 -20.60
CA GLU A 16 -3.42 22.85 -20.31
C GLU A 16 -3.83 21.37 -20.14
N GLN A 17 -2.95 20.48 -20.57
CA GLN A 17 -3.07 19.03 -20.48
C GLN A 17 -3.69 18.59 -19.14
N GLN A 18 -4.60 17.62 -19.21
CA GLN A 18 -5.23 17.02 -18.04
C GLN A 18 -4.15 16.55 -17.08
N LEU A 19 -3.96 17.28 -15.95
CA LEU A 19 -2.84 17.06 -15.03
C LEU A 19 -2.96 15.74 -14.27
N TYR A 20 -4.18 15.22 -14.13
CA TYR A 20 -4.47 13.99 -13.40
C TYR A 20 -5.46 13.12 -14.16
N GLU A 21 -5.33 11.82 -13.97
CA GLU A 21 -6.27 10.81 -14.46
C GLU A 21 -6.63 9.85 -13.33
N MET A 22 -7.80 9.24 -13.43
CA MET A 22 -8.31 8.35 -12.40
C MET A 22 -8.60 6.95 -12.94
N ILE A 23 -8.15 5.96 -12.18
CA ILE A 23 -8.47 4.56 -12.38
C ILE A 23 -9.46 4.17 -11.28
N PHE A 24 -10.66 3.78 -11.70
CA PHE A 24 -11.74 3.38 -10.80
C PHE A 24 -11.70 1.88 -10.51
N GLN A 25 -12.28 1.47 -9.40
CA GLN A 25 -12.48 0.09 -9.00
C GLN A 25 -13.15 -0.75 -10.10
N GLN A 26 -14.17 -0.21 -10.74
CA GLN A 26 -14.90 -0.83 -11.84
C GLN A 26 -14.32 -0.39 -13.19
N PHE A 27 -13.19 -0.77 -13.59
CA PHE A 27 -12.47 -0.53 -14.86
C PHE A 27 -13.08 0.52 -15.82
N ASN A 28 -14.39 0.73 -15.84
CA ASN A 28 -15.19 1.66 -16.64
C ASN A 28 -14.82 1.64 -18.15
N LEU A 29 -14.59 0.44 -18.69
CA LEU A 29 -14.30 0.28 -20.12
C LEU A 29 -15.58 0.38 -20.94
N LEU A 30 -15.44 1.03 -22.11
CA LEU A 30 -16.52 1.15 -23.09
C LEU A 30 -16.74 -0.23 -23.75
N ALA A 31 -17.85 -0.90 -23.40
CA ALA A 31 -18.15 -2.27 -23.82
C ALA A 31 -18.24 -2.45 -25.35
N GLN A 32 -18.68 -1.39 -26.06
CA GLN A 32 -18.86 -1.38 -27.51
C GLN A 32 -17.57 -1.02 -28.27
N ARG A 33 -16.48 -0.71 -27.56
CA ARG A 33 -15.18 -0.40 -28.15
C ARG A 33 -14.18 -1.50 -27.83
N ASN A 34 -13.33 -1.84 -28.79
CA ASN A 34 -12.24 -2.77 -28.52
C ASN A 34 -11.15 -2.13 -27.65
N VAL A 35 -10.14 -2.90 -27.24
CA VAL A 35 -9.05 -2.47 -26.35
C VAL A 35 -8.33 -1.24 -26.91
N LEU A 36 -7.91 -1.25 -28.17
CA LEU A 36 -7.24 -0.12 -28.79
C LEU A 36 -8.11 1.15 -28.78
N GLN A 37 -9.38 1.00 -29.13
CA GLN A 37 -10.33 2.12 -29.14
C GLN A 37 -10.64 2.67 -27.74
N ASN A 38 -10.64 1.81 -26.71
CA ASN A 38 -10.75 2.26 -25.32
C ASN A 38 -9.59 3.17 -24.92
N VAL A 39 -8.36 2.80 -25.30
CA VAL A 39 -7.17 3.61 -24.98
C VAL A 39 -7.09 4.88 -25.83
N CYS A 40 -7.57 4.86 -27.08
CA CYS A 40 -7.65 6.05 -27.94
C CYS A 40 -8.68 7.08 -27.44
N PHE A 41 -9.71 6.66 -26.72
CA PHE A 41 -10.88 7.48 -26.43
C PHE A 41 -10.59 8.83 -25.75
N PRO A 42 -9.76 8.93 -24.68
CA PRO A 42 -9.42 10.23 -24.10
C PRO A 42 -8.72 11.17 -25.08
N MET A 43 -7.84 10.62 -25.92
CA MET A 43 -7.13 11.39 -26.94
C MET A 43 -8.07 11.88 -28.08
N GLU A 44 -9.07 11.06 -28.44
CA GLU A 44 -10.12 11.45 -29.39
C GLU A 44 -10.91 12.66 -28.86
N ILE A 45 -11.27 12.65 -27.57
CA ILE A 45 -11.97 13.78 -26.91
C ILE A 45 -11.08 15.03 -26.89
N ALA A 46 -9.78 14.86 -26.65
CA ALA A 46 -8.80 15.94 -26.65
C ALA A 46 -8.47 16.47 -28.08
N GLY A 47 -9.10 15.93 -29.12
CA GLY A 47 -8.88 16.37 -30.51
C GLY A 47 -7.57 15.90 -31.14
N VAL A 48 -6.89 14.90 -30.56
CA VAL A 48 -5.65 14.35 -31.12
C VAL A 48 -5.94 13.64 -32.45
N PRO A 49 -5.11 13.85 -33.49
CA PRO A 49 -5.28 13.18 -34.80
C PRO A 49 -5.34 11.66 -34.64
N LYS A 50 -6.28 11.01 -35.33
CA LYS A 50 -6.57 9.57 -35.20
C LYS A 50 -5.35 8.67 -35.41
N ALA A 51 -4.45 9.05 -36.29
CA ALA A 51 -3.21 8.29 -36.57
C ALA A 51 -2.26 8.35 -35.35
N GLU A 52 -2.12 9.51 -34.75
CA GLU A 52 -1.28 9.75 -33.58
C GLU A 52 -1.87 9.04 -32.34
N ALA A 53 -3.16 9.19 -32.12
CA ALA A 53 -3.87 8.51 -31.03
C ALA A 53 -3.71 6.98 -31.11
N LYS A 54 -3.83 6.39 -32.31
CA LYS A 54 -3.60 4.95 -32.50
C LYS A 54 -2.16 4.53 -32.24
N LYS A 55 -1.19 5.30 -32.68
CA LYS A 55 0.24 5.03 -32.45
C LYS A 55 0.51 5.03 -30.95
N ARG A 56 0.11 6.10 -30.26
CA ARG A 56 0.29 6.23 -28.80
C ARG A 56 -0.43 5.13 -28.04
N ALA A 57 -1.67 4.80 -28.40
CA ALA A 57 -2.42 3.72 -27.76
C ALA A 57 -1.72 2.36 -27.94
N ALA A 58 -1.15 2.08 -29.11
CA ALA A 58 -0.41 0.83 -29.33
C ALA A 58 0.87 0.75 -28.46
N GLU A 59 1.61 1.85 -28.31
CA GLU A 59 2.79 1.93 -27.44
C GLU A 59 2.39 1.66 -25.96
N LEU A 60 1.30 2.26 -25.49
CA LEU A 60 0.79 2.05 -24.13
C LEU A 60 0.30 0.62 -23.90
N LEU A 61 -0.38 0.03 -24.90
CA LEU A 61 -0.82 -1.37 -24.82
C LEU A 61 0.36 -2.34 -24.78
N LYS A 62 1.44 -2.04 -25.47
CA LYS A 62 2.69 -2.78 -25.35
C LYS A 62 3.32 -2.64 -23.98
N LEU A 63 3.35 -1.42 -23.41
CA LEU A 63 3.85 -1.15 -22.06
C LEU A 63 3.12 -1.99 -20.98
N VAL A 64 1.78 -2.13 -21.11
CA VAL A 64 0.97 -2.93 -20.18
C VAL A 64 0.87 -4.42 -20.55
N GLY A 65 1.56 -4.88 -21.61
CA GLY A 65 1.60 -6.28 -22.02
C GLY A 65 0.31 -6.79 -22.68
N LEU A 66 -0.39 -5.94 -23.45
CA LEU A 66 -1.64 -6.27 -24.13
C LEU A 66 -1.56 -6.04 -25.65
N GLU A 67 -0.37 -6.08 -26.25
CA GLU A 67 -0.16 -5.87 -27.69
C GLU A 67 -1.01 -6.83 -28.53
N GLU A 68 -1.08 -8.10 -28.16
CA GLU A 68 -1.85 -9.11 -28.91
C GLU A 68 -3.37 -9.01 -28.70
N ARG A 69 -3.82 -8.20 -27.75
CA ARG A 69 -5.23 -8.05 -27.39
C ARG A 69 -5.89 -6.77 -27.89
N MET A 70 -5.21 -5.99 -28.75
CA MET A 70 -5.71 -4.68 -29.23
C MET A 70 -7.09 -4.74 -29.87
N LYS A 71 -7.42 -5.85 -30.55
CA LYS A 71 -8.71 -6.04 -31.22
C LYS A 71 -9.79 -6.70 -30.34
N ALA A 72 -9.44 -7.19 -29.15
CA ALA A 72 -10.38 -7.82 -28.23
C ALA A 72 -11.35 -6.78 -27.64
N TYR A 73 -12.53 -7.23 -27.26
CA TYR A 73 -13.53 -6.43 -26.55
C TYR A 73 -13.45 -6.68 -25.03
N PRO A 74 -13.94 -5.74 -24.21
CA PRO A 74 -13.89 -5.90 -22.75
C PRO A 74 -14.49 -7.21 -22.21
N ALA A 75 -15.54 -7.74 -22.85
CA ALA A 75 -16.15 -9.01 -22.49
C ALA A 75 -15.21 -10.23 -22.66
N GLN A 76 -14.17 -10.11 -23.46
CA GLN A 76 -13.20 -11.17 -23.79
C GLN A 76 -11.94 -11.12 -22.89
N LEU A 77 -11.91 -10.21 -21.90
CA LEU A 77 -10.76 -9.94 -21.06
C LEU A 77 -10.98 -10.44 -19.63
N SER A 78 -9.92 -10.95 -19.00
CA SER A 78 -9.89 -11.18 -17.55
C SER A 78 -9.93 -9.86 -16.78
N GLY A 79 -10.21 -9.90 -15.47
CA GLY A 79 -10.19 -8.72 -14.59
C GLY A 79 -8.87 -7.97 -14.66
N GLY A 80 -7.75 -8.67 -14.53
CA GLY A 80 -6.41 -8.08 -14.62
C GLY A 80 -6.10 -7.49 -16.00
N GLN A 81 -6.58 -8.09 -17.10
CA GLN A 81 -6.46 -7.52 -18.43
C GLN A 81 -7.29 -6.23 -18.59
N LYS A 82 -8.52 -6.21 -18.04
CA LYS A 82 -9.36 -5.00 -18.02
C LYS A 82 -8.67 -3.87 -17.26
N GLN A 83 -8.06 -4.18 -16.12
CA GLN A 83 -7.31 -3.22 -15.32
C GLN A 83 -6.10 -2.65 -16.08
N ARG A 84 -5.35 -3.48 -16.78
CA ARG A 84 -4.24 -3.03 -17.63
C ARG A 84 -4.71 -2.11 -18.76
N VAL A 85 -5.88 -2.37 -19.36
CA VAL A 85 -6.48 -1.46 -20.34
C VAL A 85 -6.89 -0.13 -19.70
N ALA A 86 -7.47 -0.14 -18.50
CA ALA A 86 -7.83 1.07 -17.75
C ALA A 86 -6.60 1.92 -17.43
N ILE A 87 -5.49 1.30 -17.03
CA ILE A 87 -4.20 1.95 -16.79
C ILE A 87 -3.68 2.56 -18.12
N ALA A 88 -3.64 1.80 -19.21
CA ALA A 88 -3.17 2.31 -20.51
C ALA A 88 -4.05 3.48 -20.99
N ARG A 89 -5.36 3.43 -20.76
CA ARG A 89 -6.29 4.51 -21.11
C ARG A 89 -6.00 5.77 -20.29
N ALA A 90 -5.82 5.64 -18.99
CA ALA A 90 -5.47 6.77 -18.13
C ALA A 90 -4.12 7.40 -18.52
N MET A 91 -3.17 6.59 -18.98
CA MET A 91 -1.87 7.05 -19.42
C MET A 91 -1.89 7.75 -20.80
N SER A 92 -2.99 7.66 -21.54
CA SER A 92 -3.04 8.16 -22.94
C SER A 92 -2.95 9.67 -23.04
N THR A 93 -3.38 10.41 -22.02
CA THR A 93 -3.34 11.87 -21.92
C THR A 93 -2.03 12.43 -21.34
N ASN A 94 -1.05 11.56 -21.06
CA ASN A 94 0.22 11.92 -20.39
C ASN A 94 0.03 12.68 -19.05
N PRO A 95 -0.74 12.13 -18.11
CA PRO A 95 -0.99 12.78 -16.84
C PRO A 95 0.29 12.92 -16.01
N LYS A 96 0.35 13.91 -15.13
CA LYS A 96 1.41 14.04 -14.11
C LYS A 96 1.09 13.24 -12.85
N VAL A 97 -0.20 13.03 -12.60
CA VAL A 97 -0.72 12.31 -11.42
C VAL A 97 -1.73 11.27 -11.86
N LEU A 98 -1.56 10.05 -11.37
CA LEU A 98 -2.47 8.93 -11.55
C LEU A 98 -3.12 8.58 -10.21
N LEU A 99 -4.43 8.76 -10.13
CA LEU A 99 -5.24 8.39 -8.98
C LEU A 99 -5.77 6.96 -9.16
N CYS A 100 -5.50 6.07 -8.23
CA CYS A 100 -5.93 4.67 -8.26
C CYS A 100 -6.89 4.43 -7.10
N ASP A 101 -8.19 4.41 -7.38
CA ASP A 101 -9.23 4.19 -6.39
C ASP A 101 -9.58 2.71 -6.34
N GLU A 102 -9.14 2.03 -5.27
CA GLU A 102 -9.29 0.58 -5.06
C GLU A 102 -8.97 -0.27 -6.30
N ALA A 103 -7.94 0.13 -7.03
CA ALA A 103 -7.61 -0.42 -8.35
C ALA A 103 -7.29 -1.94 -8.37
N THR A 104 -7.19 -2.57 -7.21
CA THR A 104 -6.83 -4.00 -7.05
C THR A 104 -7.85 -4.82 -6.27
N SER A 105 -8.83 -4.20 -5.63
CA SER A 105 -9.79 -4.87 -4.72
C SER A 105 -10.63 -5.99 -5.36
N ALA A 106 -10.84 -5.94 -6.68
CA ALA A 106 -11.61 -6.95 -7.42
C ALA A 106 -10.73 -8.02 -8.09
N LEU A 107 -9.43 -8.11 -7.75
CA LEU A 107 -8.46 -8.97 -8.40
C LEU A 107 -7.96 -10.05 -7.43
N ASP A 108 -7.52 -11.18 -7.98
CA ASP A 108 -6.83 -12.20 -7.20
C ASP A 108 -5.43 -11.73 -6.78
N PRO A 109 -4.81 -12.30 -5.71
CA PRO A 109 -3.54 -11.84 -5.16
C PRO A 109 -2.39 -11.79 -6.17
N ASN A 110 -2.29 -12.75 -7.09
CA ASN A 110 -1.22 -12.79 -8.08
C ASN A 110 -1.39 -11.68 -9.12
N THR A 111 -2.63 -11.45 -9.55
CA THR A 111 -2.97 -10.37 -10.47
C THR A 111 -2.75 -9.02 -9.79
N THR A 112 -3.16 -8.85 -8.52
CA THR A 112 -2.90 -7.66 -7.71
C THR A 112 -1.41 -7.33 -7.71
N LYS A 113 -0.55 -8.27 -7.34
CA LYS A 113 0.91 -8.08 -7.35
C LYS A 113 1.42 -7.60 -8.70
N SER A 114 0.97 -8.23 -9.78
CA SER A 114 1.36 -7.88 -11.15
C SER A 114 0.91 -6.46 -11.56
N ILE A 115 -0.25 -5.99 -11.10
CA ILE A 115 -0.73 -4.62 -11.33
C ILE A 115 0.07 -3.62 -10.51
N LEU A 116 0.39 -3.92 -9.25
CA LEU A 116 1.21 -3.07 -8.40
C LEU A 116 2.63 -2.90 -8.93
N GLU A 117 3.24 -3.98 -9.42
CA GLU A 117 4.54 -3.95 -10.12
C GLU A 117 4.49 -3.06 -11.39
N LEU A 118 3.40 -3.14 -12.15
CA LEU A 118 3.18 -2.29 -13.33
C LEU A 118 3.08 -0.82 -12.93
N LEU A 119 2.32 -0.48 -11.89
CA LEU A 119 2.20 0.90 -11.40
C LEU A 119 3.55 1.44 -10.91
N LYS A 120 4.32 0.63 -10.20
CA LYS A 120 5.68 0.98 -9.75
C LYS A 120 6.63 1.21 -10.93
N LYS A 121 6.53 0.39 -11.98
CA LYS A 121 7.27 0.58 -13.23
C LYS A 121 6.91 1.90 -13.91
N ILE A 122 5.61 2.19 -14.06
CA ILE A 122 5.10 3.43 -14.65
C ILE A 122 5.62 4.65 -13.87
N ASN A 123 5.53 4.63 -12.54
CA ASN A 123 6.05 5.70 -11.70
C ASN A 123 7.54 5.96 -11.95
N ARG A 124 8.37 4.90 -11.98
CA ARG A 124 9.82 5.02 -12.17
C ARG A 124 10.23 5.45 -13.57
N GLU A 125 9.63 4.84 -14.60
CA GLU A 125 10.04 5.06 -16.01
C GLU A 125 9.50 6.36 -16.57
N LEU A 126 8.30 6.79 -16.15
CA LEU A 126 7.62 7.96 -16.70
C LEU A 126 7.60 9.16 -15.73
N GLY A 127 8.10 9.01 -14.51
CA GLY A 127 8.15 10.09 -13.53
C GLY A 127 6.78 10.59 -13.06
N ILE A 128 5.74 9.76 -13.19
CA ILE A 128 4.36 10.11 -12.84
C ILE A 128 4.13 9.86 -11.35
N THR A 129 3.50 10.78 -10.65
CA THR A 129 3.06 10.55 -9.27
C THR A 129 1.87 9.61 -9.26
N VAL A 130 1.95 8.51 -8.51
CA VAL A 130 0.84 7.56 -8.33
C VAL A 130 0.28 7.73 -6.93
N ILE A 131 -1.01 8.00 -6.82
CA ILE A 131 -1.74 8.06 -5.55
C ILE A 131 -2.69 6.86 -5.51
N VAL A 132 -2.51 6.00 -4.51
CA VAL A 132 -3.34 4.80 -4.33
C VAL A 132 -4.26 5.02 -3.13
N ILE A 133 -5.56 4.87 -3.36
CA ILE A 133 -6.59 4.87 -2.33
C ILE A 133 -6.94 3.40 -2.06
N THR A 134 -6.69 2.94 -0.85
CA THR A 134 -6.94 1.55 -0.46
C THR A 134 -7.08 1.43 1.05
N HIS A 135 -7.78 0.41 1.50
CA HIS A 135 -7.80 -0.04 2.89
C HIS A 135 -6.90 -1.26 3.12
N GLU A 136 -6.22 -1.76 2.08
CA GLU A 136 -5.32 -2.90 2.16
C GLU A 136 -3.90 -2.45 2.54
N MET A 137 -3.48 -2.70 3.78
CA MET A 137 -2.16 -2.31 4.28
C MET A 137 -1.02 -2.94 3.47
N ALA A 138 -1.17 -4.20 3.04
CA ALA A 138 -0.20 -4.88 2.20
C ALA A 138 0.06 -4.18 0.85
N VAL A 139 -0.94 -3.52 0.28
CA VAL A 139 -0.78 -2.69 -0.93
C VAL A 139 0.09 -1.48 -0.64
N ILE A 140 -0.17 -0.78 0.47
CA ILE A 140 0.60 0.40 0.89
C ILE A 140 2.06 0.03 1.10
N GLU A 141 2.33 -1.03 1.84
CA GLU A 141 3.70 -1.53 2.11
C GLU A 141 4.46 -1.89 0.84
N SER A 142 3.76 -2.48 -0.14
CA SER A 142 4.41 -3.02 -1.33
C SER A 142 4.89 -1.97 -2.33
N ILE A 143 4.17 -0.83 -2.46
CA ILE A 143 4.47 0.14 -3.52
C ILE A 143 4.56 1.60 -3.08
N CYS A 144 4.08 1.97 -1.90
CA CYS A 144 4.03 3.36 -1.49
C CYS A 144 5.28 3.79 -0.72
N ASP A 145 5.79 4.99 -1.01
CA ASP A 145 6.86 5.61 -0.24
C ASP A 145 6.30 6.40 0.95
N ARG A 146 5.11 6.97 0.79
CA ARG A 146 4.41 7.79 1.78
C ARG A 146 2.96 7.36 1.92
N VAL A 147 2.40 7.57 3.10
CA VAL A 147 1.00 7.28 3.42
C VAL A 147 0.35 8.48 4.10
N ALA A 148 -0.93 8.66 3.86
CA ALA A 148 -1.81 9.55 4.62
C ALA A 148 -3.01 8.73 5.09
N ILE A 149 -3.23 8.68 6.39
CA ILE A 149 -4.39 8.02 7.01
C ILE A 149 -5.49 9.06 7.14
N ILE A 150 -6.66 8.75 6.58
CA ILE A 150 -7.83 9.62 6.60
C ILE A 150 -8.85 9.04 7.58
N ASP A 151 -9.31 9.89 8.49
CA ASP A 151 -10.37 9.58 9.43
C ASP A 151 -11.37 10.74 9.47
N HIS A 152 -12.67 10.43 9.39
CA HIS A 152 -13.75 11.43 9.37
C HIS A 152 -13.47 12.61 8.43
N SER A 153 -13.02 12.34 7.20
CA SER A 153 -12.68 13.32 6.16
C SER A 153 -11.50 14.25 6.50
N HIS A 154 -10.70 13.93 7.51
CA HIS A 154 -9.49 14.66 7.87
C HIS A 154 -8.26 13.75 7.81
N ILE A 155 -7.10 14.33 7.52
CA ILE A 155 -5.83 13.60 7.60
C ILE A 155 -5.47 13.45 9.09
N ALA A 156 -5.65 12.24 9.63
CA ALA A 156 -5.29 11.92 11.00
C ALA A 156 -3.78 11.81 11.19
N GLU A 157 -3.09 11.26 10.18
CA GLU A 157 -1.64 11.08 10.22
C GLU A 157 -1.09 10.99 8.79
N SER A 158 0.14 11.48 8.57
CA SER A 158 0.83 11.32 7.29
C SER A 158 2.34 11.31 7.47
N GLY A 159 3.04 10.51 6.64
CA GLY A 159 4.50 10.38 6.72
C GLY A 159 5.04 9.35 5.72
N LYS A 160 6.28 8.94 5.93
CA LYS A 160 6.83 7.79 5.20
C LYS A 160 6.19 6.51 5.70
N VAL A 161 5.97 5.55 4.80
CA VAL A 161 5.41 4.24 5.15
C VAL A 161 6.21 3.59 6.28
N SER A 162 7.54 3.58 6.18
CA SER A 162 8.42 3.01 7.20
C SER A 162 8.27 3.66 8.60
N GLU A 163 8.01 4.96 8.66
CA GLU A 163 7.84 5.70 9.92
C GLU A 163 6.46 5.42 10.55
N ILE A 164 5.41 5.51 9.73
CA ILE A 164 4.02 5.31 10.17
C ILE A 164 3.78 3.86 10.59
N PHE A 165 4.31 2.88 9.83
CA PHE A 165 4.13 1.47 10.12
C PHE A 165 4.94 0.99 11.33
N SER A 166 6.09 1.60 11.62
CA SER A 166 6.88 1.26 12.82
C SER A 166 6.37 1.92 14.10
N GLY A 167 5.61 3.02 14.02
CA GLY A 167 5.13 3.71 15.21
C GLY A 167 4.00 4.69 14.90
N PRO A 168 2.77 4.18 14.60
CA PRO A 168 1.62 5.04 14.34
C PRO A 168 1.27 5.86 15.58
N LYS A 169 1.06 7.17 15.40
CA LYS A 169 0.76 8.11 16.48
C LYS A 169 -0.73 8.28 16.67
N SER A 170 -1.51 8.27 15.58
CA SER A 170 -2.96 8.39 15.63
C SER A 170 -3.61 7.11 16.12
N GLU A 171 -4.77 7.22 16.78
CA GLU A 171 -5.54 6.07 17.23
C GLU A 171 -6.01 5.20 16.07
N ILE A 172 -6.54 5.83 15.01
CA ILE A 172 -6.95 5.13 13.80
C ILE A 172 -5.75 4.48 13.07
N GLY A 173 -4.57 5.12 13.07
CA GLY A 173 -3.34 4.54 12.52
C GLY A 173 -2.93 3.28 13.25
N ARG A 174 -2.99 3.28 14.60
CA ARG A 174 -2.75 2.09 15.40
C ARG A 174 -3.76 0.99 15.10
N GLN A 175 -5.04 1.34 15.00
CA GLN A 175 -6.10 0.38 14.69
C GLN A 175 -5.92 -0.25 13.31
N LEU A 176 -5.60 0.53 12.28
CA LEU A 176 -5.44 0.04 10.92
C LEU A 176 -4.16 -0.79 10.72
N ILE A 177 -3.05 -0.36 11.33
CA ILE A 177 -1.73 -0.98 11.10
C ILE A 177 -1.49 -2.13 12.07
N LEU A 178 -1.87 -1.97 13.32
CA LEU A 178 -1.70 -3.01 14.34
C LEU A 178 -2.87 -4.00 14.37
N GLY A 179 -3.89 -3.75 13.54
CA GLY A 179 -5.07 -4.59 13.40
C GLY A 179 -6.03 -4.50 14.57
N GLU A 180 -7.19 -5.14 14.41
CA GLU A 180 -8.22 -5.27 15.46
C GLU A 180 -7.73 -5.99 16.71
N THR A 181 -6.49 -6.43 16.77
CA THR A 181 -5.85 -7.05 17.93
C THR A 181 -5.85 -6.13 19.16
N LEU A 182 -6.06 -4.81 18.95
CA LEU A 182 -6.31 -3.86 20.06
C LEU A 182 -7.70 -4.02 20.68
N GLY A 183 -8.66 -4.56 19.96
CA GLY A 183 -10.06 -4.70 20.41
C GLY A 183 -10.49 -6.11 20.78
N GLN A 184 -9.82 -7.13 20.30
CA GLN A 184 -10.06 -8.49 20.78
C GLN A 184 -9.37 -8.66 22.13
N LYS A 185 -10.16 -8.53 23.20
CA LYS A 185 -9.83 -9.17 24.47
C LYS A 185 -9.66 -10.65 24.15
N THR A 186 -8.41 -11.04 23.83
CA THR A 186 -8.09 -12.45 23.68
C THR A 186 -8.56 -13.13 24.94
N SER A 187 -9.18 -14.32 24.83
CA SER A 187 -9.65 -15.09 25.99
C SER A 187 -8.52 -15.45 26.97
N PHE A 188 -7.30 -15.06 26.69
CA PHE A 188 -6.10 -15.08 27.55
C PHE A 188 -5.98 -13.87 28.48
N ALA A 189 -7.06 -13.11 28.71
CA ALA A 189 -7.12 -11.82 29.42
C ALA A 189 -6.72 -11.85 30.91
N ARG A 190 -6.22 -12.96 31.45
CA ARG A 190 -5.74 -13.05 32.83
C ARG A 190 -4.24 -12.90 33.00
N ALA A 191 -3.46 -12.96 31.95
CA ALA A 191 -2.01 -12.87 32.01
C ALA A 191 -1.54 -11.49 31.51
N ARG A 192 -0.51 -11.00 32.17
CA ARG A 192 0.16 -9.75 31.82
C ARG A 192 0.79 -9.89 30.40
N GLN A 193 0.55 -8.94 29.52
CA GLN A 193 1.00 -8.99 28.13
C GLN A 193 1.80 -7.75 27.78
N ILE A 194 2.83 -7.93 26.95
CA ILE A 194 3.56 -6.82 26.35
C ILE A 194 3.56 -6.97 24.84
N ARG A 195 3.48 -5.83 24.16
CA ARG A 195 3.65 -5.72 22.73
C ARG A 195 5.03 -5.15 22.44
N GLY A 196 5.92 -5.94 21.86
CA GLY A 196 7.22 -5.51 21.36
C GLY A 196 7.12 -5.04 19.91
N ILE A 197 7.70 -3.89 19.60
CA ILE A 197 7.75 -3.31 18.26
C ILE A 197 9.18 -3.44 17.75
N PHE A 198 9.33 -4.08 16.59
CA PHE A 198 10.61 -4.34 15.91
C PHE A 198 10.72 -3.41 14.70
N ASN A 199 11.73 -2.55 14.67
CA ASN A 199 11.88 -1.47 13.68
C ASN A 199 12.93 -1.75 12.59
N GLY A 200 13.34 -3.00 12.45
CA GLY A 200 14.21 -3.47 11.36
C GLY A 200 15.72 -3.33 11.61
N GLN A 201 16.18 -2.68 12.67
CA GLN A 201 17.59 -2.70 13.05
C GLN A 201 17.94 -3.99 13.79
N GLU A 202 17.01 -4.51 14.57
CA GLU A 202 17.16 -5.71 15.40
C GLU A 202 16.67 -6.99 14.70
N SER A 203 16.09 -6.88 13.50
CA SER A 203 15.40 -7.99 12.83
C SER A 203 16.30 -9.12 12.32
N SER A 204 17.60 -8.89 12.22
CA SER A 204 18.57 -9.93 11.85
C SER A 204 19.05 -10.79 13.04
N GLU A 205 18.74 -10.37 14.28
CA GLU A 205 19.13 -11.11 15.47
C GLU A 205 17.94 -11.92 16.02
N PRO A 206 18.20 -13.12 16.58
CA PRO A 206 17.16 -13.94 17.19
C PRO A 206 16.82 -13.42 18.61
N ILE A 207 16.24 -12.20 18.68
CA ILE A 207 16.02 -11.45 19.93
C ILE A 207 15.23 -12.26 20.95
N ILE A 208 14.12 -12.90 20.53
CA ILE A 208 13.28 -13.69 21.44
C ILE A 208 14.05 -14.90 21.98
N SER A 209 14.77 -15.61 21.14
CA SER A 209 15.58 -16.77 21.56
C SER A 209 16.69 -16.33 22.51
N ASN A 210 17.39 -15.24 22.19
CA ASN A 210 18.46 -14.70 23.03
C ASN A 210 17.88 -14.21 24.39
N MET A 211 16.72 -13.58 24.39
CA MET A 211 16.00 -13.16 25.59
C MET A 211 15.68 -14.35 26.49
N VAL A 212 15.08 -15.41 25.94
CA VAL A 212 14.76 -16.63 26.71
C VAL A 212 16.02 -17.27 27.29
N LEU A 213 17.12 -17.34 26.52
CA LEU A 213 18.39 -17.89 27.00
C LEU A 213 19.04 -17.03 28.09
N ALA A 214 19.01 -15.71 27.95
CA ALA A 214 19.60 -14.77 28.89
C ALA A 214 18.80 -14.67 30.20
N CYS A 215 17.48 -14.56 30.10
CA CYS A 215 16.59 -14.45 31.25
C CYS A 215 16.31 -15.81 31.91
N LYS A 216 16.50 -16.92 31.20
CA LYS A 216 16.15 -18.29 31.60
C LYS A 216 14.66 -18.45 31.95
N VAL A 217 13.82 -17.68 31.28
CA VAL A 217 12.37 -17.63 31.49
C VAL A 217 11.68 -17.88 30.14
N PRO A 218 10.82 -18.89 30.03
CA PRO A 218 10.04 -19.10 28.81
C PRO A 218 8.97 -18.02 28.67
N VAL A 219 8.63 -17.66 27.42
CA VAL A 219 7.54 -16.76 27.09
C VAL A 219 6.66 -17.38 26.01
N ASN A 220 5.36 -17.11 26.06
CA ASN A 220 4.46 -17.43 24.99
C ASN A 220 4.38 -16.27 24.00
N ILE A 221 4.50 -16.57 22.70
CA ILE A 221 4.20 -15.64 21.63
C ILE A 221 2.71 -15.82 21.31
N LEU A 222 1.90 -14.81 21.62
CA LEU A 222 0.47 -14.83 21.35
C LEU A 222 0.13 -14.36 19.94
N LEU A 223 0.93 -13.43 19.43
CA LEU A 223 0.88 -12.93 18.06
C LEU A 223 2.29 -12.59 17.59
N ALA A 224 2.59 -12.90 16.35
CA ALA A 224 3.77 -12.39 15.65
C ALA A 224 3.33 -11.95 14.26
N ASP A 225 3.51 -10.67 13.99
CA ASP A 225 3.19 -10.07 12.71
C ASP A 225 4.40 -9.29 12.22
N THR A 226 5.06 -9.82 11.20
CA THR A 226 6.31 -9.25 10.68
C THR A 226 6.23 -9.11 9.17
N HIS A 227 6.61 -7.94 8.68
CA HIS A 227 6.59 -7.57 7.27
C HIS A 227 7.97 -7.13 6.80
N ASP A 228 8.28 -7.38 5.53
CA ASP A 228 9.47 -6.83 4.88
C ASP A 228 9.15 -5.46 4.29
N ILE A 229 9.66 -4.40 4.90
CA ILE A 229 9.52 -3.02 4.42
C ILE A 229 10.89 -2.53 3.97
N GLY A 230 11.12 -2.51 2.66
CA GLY A 230 12.38 -2.01 2.09
C GLY A 230 13.61 -2.87 2.43
N GLY A 231 13.46 -4.19 2.56
CA GLY A 231 14.52 -5.13 2.89
C GLY A 231 14.83 -5.22 4.40
N LYS A 232 13.95 -4.66 5.24
CA LYS A 232 14.03 -4.74 6.70
C LYS A 232 12.79 -5.41 7.24
N ALA A 233 12.95 -6.43 8.07
CA ALA A 233 11.82 -7.01 8.77
C ALA A 233 11.36 -6.05 9.86
N MET A 234 10.15 -5.54 9.72
CA MET A 234 9.49 -4.66 10.68
C MET A 234 8.22 -5.36 11.15
N GLY A 235 7.82 -5.13 12.40
CA GLY A 235 6.61 -5.76 12.89
C GLY A 235 6.44 -5.67 14.38
N GLN A 236 5.47 -6.44 14.86
CA GLN A 236 5.12 -6.49 16.27
C GLN A 236 4.99 -7.94 16.75
N MET A 237 5.27 -8.14 18.01
CA MET A 237 4.99 -9.40 18.70
C MET A 237 4.26 -9.13 19.99
N LEU A 238 3.19 -9.88 20.23
CA LEU A 238 2.49 -9.90 21.52
C LEU A 238 3.02 -11.07 22.33
N LEU A 239 3.67 -10.75 23.44
CA LEU A 239 4.26 -11.73 24.35
C LEU A 239 3.46 -11.78 25.64
N GLN A 240 3.20 -12.99 26.12
CA GLN A 240 2.66 -13.20 27.46
C GLN A 240 3.81 -13.24 28.45
N LEU A 241 3.78 -12.34 29.44
CA LEU A 241 4.76 -12.35 30.54
C LEU A 241 4.44 -13.43 31.57
N PRO A 242 5.45 -13.94 32.28
CA PRO A 242 5.24 -14.81 33.41
C PRO A 242 4.49 -14.10 34.56
N GLU A 243 3.85 -14.86 35.40
CA GLU A 243 3.14 -14.33 36.57
C GLU A 243 4.09 -13.77 37.64
N ASP A 244 5.31 -14.29 37.71
CA ASP A 244 6.34 -13.79 38.60
C ASP A 244 6.86 -12.41 38.17
N GLU A 245 6.74 -11.42 39.05
CA GLU A 245 7.12 -10.03 38.74
C GLU A 245 8.62 -9.85 38.50
N VAL A 246 9.47 -10.66 39.17
CA VAL A 246 10.92 -10.58 39.01
C VAL A 246 11.31 -11.07 37.60
N ASP A 247 10.73 -12.17 37.19
CA ASP A 247 10.96 -12.74 35.83
C ASP A 247 10.40 -11.86 34.75
N ALA A 248 9.20 -11.30 34.94
CA ALA A 248 8.62 -10.31 34.06
C ALA A 248 9.53 -9.08 33.93
N GLY A 249 10.06 -8.59 35.05
CA GLY A 249 11.01 -7.47 35.07
C GLY A 249 12.32 -7.76 34.33
N ARG A 250 12.84 -8.98 34.44
CA ARG A 250 14.05 -9.40 33.67
C ARG A 250 13.81 -9.33 32.15
N ILE A 251 12.67 -9.83 31.68
CA ILE A 251 12.27 -9.79 30.28
C ILE A 251 12.18 -8.34 29.79
N CYS A 252 11.45 -7.49 30.53
CA CYS A 252 11.28 -6.08 30.18
C CYS A 252 12.62 -5.32 30.12
N ASN A 253 13.52 -5.59 31.08
CA ASN A 253 14.85 -4.98 31.10
C ASN A 253 15.71 -5.46 29.93
N TYR A 254 15.65 -6.74 29.59
CA TYR A 254 16.38 -7.28 28.44
C TYR A 254 15.92 -6.58 27.14
N LEU A 255 14.62 -6.50 26.90
CA LEU A 255 14.08 -5.84 25.71
C LEU A 255 14.52 -4.38 25.61
N LYS A 256 14.55 -3.64 26.70
CA LYS A 256 15.09 -2.26 26.75
C LYS A 256 16.58 -2.22 26.38
N THR A 257 17.36 -3.17 26.89
CA THR A 257 18.82 -3.20 26.67
C THR A 257 19.15 -3.45 25.18
N VAL A 258 18.35 -4.27 24.49
CA VAL A 258 18.52 -4.56 23.05
C VAL A 258 17.82 -3.56 22.14
N GLY A 259 17.22 -2.49 22.67
CA GLY A 259 16.62 -1.41 21.91
C GLY A 259 15.18 -1.65 21.42
N VAL A 260 14.56 -2.77 21.84
CA VAL A 260 13.16 -3.07 21.48
C VAL A 260 12.21 -2.19 22.29
N THR A 261 11.41 -1.39 21.58
CA THR A 261 10.34 -0.61 22.20
C THR A 261 9.17 -1.54 22.51
N TYR A 262 8.62 -1.44 23.71
CA TYR A 262 7.44 -2.22 24.08
C TYR A 262 6.43 -1.40 24.85
N GLU A 263 5.16 -1.81 24.80
CA GLU A 263 4.05 -1.27 25.59
C GLU A 263 3.30 -2.39 26.32
N GLU A 264 2.81 -2.11 27.52
CA GLU A 264 1.95 -3.06 28.24
C GLU A 264 0.53 -3.02 27.65
N VAL A 265 0.00 -4.19 27.32
CA VAL A 265 -1.38 -4.36 26.84
C VAL A 265 -2.25 -4.74 28.05
N ARG A 266 -3.24 -3.91 28.36
CA ARG A 266 -4.17 -4.11 29.48
C ARG A 266 -5.51 -4.66 29.01
#